data_b7ae5c4a47c231414906df1ab344ae2b
#
_entry.id   b7ae5c4a47c231414906df1ab344ae2b
#
_cell.length_a   1.000
_cell.length_b   1.000
_cell.length_c   1.000
_cell.angle_alpha   90.00
_cell.angle_beta   90.00
_cell.angle_gamma   90.00
#
_symmetry.space_group_name_H-M   'P 1'
#
loop_
_entity.id
_entity.type
_entity.pdbx_description
1 polymer ?
#
loop_
_entity_poly.entity_id
_entity_poly.type
_entity_poly.pdbx_seq_one_letter_code
_entity_poly.pdbx_strand_id
1 'polypeptide(L)'
;MKLLAPTTVLLSLLAMSIHAAQAEEKTPLLSLDAARQLETTLVGQKNVAVTPENFAFSTLDESMQNEVKLGATNKFYNHRKPMELDKQPAVLMNRDTLYSFAIIDASHGATIHVPKGDGRYTSVHVMQHDHVTDNVYYGEGEYTIDPKTVTNFVVVNIRTQVNPNDPADVAKANAIQDQYKVSFPAGYTPKAFKAIDWNQEQLKQVKAHYVKVADTRGVSKTMGARGTIPQDDINVGVAVATGLLPDQHAWYSFKSYKVKKDTCYTANYPVPGMANPQLGFYSMTIYGNDLYLHTEEGSSLSNHEIVPNKDGKTFTLHFGSPQSCGKDAANLLTAPTDNWTLAFRVYMPDKSVQNNEYKLPEPKPFSQ
;
A
#
# COMPACT_ATOMS: atom_id res chain seq x y z
N MET A 1 -79.35 21.60 -40.92
CA MET A 1 -77.89 21.56 -41.37
C MET A 1 -77.08 21.99 -40.16
N LYS A 2 -76.54 21.01 -39.45
CA LYS A 2 -75.51 21.26 -38.37
C LYS A 2 -74.32 20.39 -38.69
N LEU A 3 -73.22 21.03 -38.96
CA LEU A 3 -71.92 20.39 -39.17
C LEU A 3 -71.30 19.95 -37.82
N LEU A 4 -70.97 18.71 -37.75
CA LEU A 4 -70.20 18.13 -36.66
C LEU A 4 -68.71 18.32 -37.00
N ALA A 5 -67.89 18.90 -36.05
CA ALA A 5 -66.46 18.99 -36.12
C ALA A 5 -65.81 17.69 -35.59
N PRO A 6 -64.70 17.23 -36.14
CA PRO A 6 -64.04 16.06 -35.64
C PRO A 6 -63.10 16.40 -34.47
N THR A 7 -63.22 15.59 -33.42
CA THR A 7 -62.38 15.64 -32.20
C THR A 7 -61.05 14.98 -32.50
N THR A 8 -59.97 15.76 -32.49
CA THR A 8 -58.61 15.24 -32.63
C THR A 8 -58.12 14.74 -31.27
N VAL A 9 -57.90 13.43 -31.17
CA VAL A 9 -57.26 12.80 -29.99
C VAL A 9 -55.76 12.93 -30.15
N LEU A 10 -55.15 13.72 -29.28
CA LEU A 10 -53.69 13.83 -29.15
C LEU A 10 -53.15 12.61 -28.37
N LEU A 11 -52.54 11.66 -29.03
CA LEU A 11 -51.73 10.61 -28.38
C LEU A 11 -50.38 11.23 -28.01
N SER A 12 -50.15 11.49 -26.72
CA SER A 12 -48.84 11.79 -26.17
C SER A 12 -48.03 10.49 -26.06
N LEU A 13 -47.11 10.27 -26.98
CA LEU A 13 -46.07 9.26 -26.88
C LEU A 13 -45.07 9.68 -25.79
N LEU A 14 -45.18 9.07 -24.60
CA LEU A 14 -44.18 9.13 -23.57
C LEU A 14 -42.98 8.27 -24.03
N ALA A 15 -41.97 8.89 -24.60
CA ALA A 15 -40.69 8.22 -24.85
C ALA A 15 -40.00 7.99 -23.52
N MET A 16 -40.19 6.80 -22.93
CA MET A 16 -39.30 6.30 -21.89
C MET A 16 -37.92 6.05 -22.51
N SER A 17 -37.01 6.97 -22.31
CA SER A 17 -35.58 6.72 -22.54
C SER A 17 -35.09 5.68 -21.50
N ILE A 18 -35.10 4.43 -21.91
CA ILE A 18 -34.38 3.39 -21.17
C ILE A 18 -32.90 3.73 -21.33
N HIS A 19 -32.32 4.39 -20.34
CA HIS A 19 -30.88 4.39 -20.15
C HIS A 19 -30.52 2.97 -19.72
N ALA A 20 -30.22 2.10 -20.69
CA ALA A 20 -29.47 0.91 -20.41
C ALA A 20 -28.16 1.41 -19.80
N ALA A 21 -27.94 1.14 -18.51
CA ALA A 21 -26.62 1.27 -17.91
C ALA A 21 -25.71 0.33 -18.74
N GLN A 22 -24.94 0.90 -19.65
CA GLN A 22 -23.83 0.18 -20.25
C GLN A 22 -22.96 -0.25 -19.08
N ALA A 23 -22.87 -1.56 -18.84
CA ALA A 23 -21.86 -2.10 -17.96
C ALA A 23 -20.52 -1.55 -18.47
N GLU A 24 -19.84 -0.76 -17.66
CA GLU A 24 -18.49 -0.28 -17.97
C GLU A 24 -17.68 -1.51 -18.32
N GLU A 25 -17.15 -1.56 -19.53
CA GLU A 25 -16.34 -2.67 -19.99
C GLU A 25 -15.07 -2.67 -19.15
N LYS A 26 -14.91 -3.72 -18.33
CA LYS A 26 -13.77 -3.81 -17.39
C LYS A 26 -12.48 -3.93 -18.19
N THR A 27 -11.49 -3.13 -17.80
CA THR A 27 -10.14 -3.19 -18.36
C THR A 27 -9.57 -4.61 -18.20
N PRO A 28 -9.22 -5.30 -19.29
CA PRO A 28 -8.67 -6.64 -19.20
C PRO A 28 -7.29 -6.64 -18.56
N LEU A 29 -7.04 -7.59 -17.66
CA LEU A 29 -5.69 -7.80 -17.12
C LEU A 29 -4.75 -8.24 -18.22
N LEU A 30 -3.57 -7.62 -18.29
CA LEU A 30 -2.50 -8.05 -19.21
C LEU A 30 -2.13 -9.52 -18.95
N SER A 31 -2.01 -10.29 -20.02
CA SER A 31 -1.38 -11.61 -19.92
C SER A 31 0.10 -11.44 -19.55
N LEU A 32 0.72 -12.47 -18.99
CA LEU A 32 2.14 -12.43 -18.67
C LEU A 32 3.01 -12.14 -19.89
N ASP A 33 2.67 -12.75 -21.04
CA ASP A 33 3.39 -12.53 -22.29
C ASP A 33 3.21 -11.10 -22.83
N ALA A 34 2.00 -10.53 -22.70
CA ALA A 34 1.76 -9.14 -23.07
C ALA A 34 2.56 -8.17 -22.16
N ALA A 35 2.60 -8.41 -20.85
CA ALA A 35 3.41 -7.61 -19.92
C ALA A 35 4.90 -7.68 -20.26
N ARG A 36 5.45 -8.88 -20.55
CA ARG A 36 6.85 -9.06 -21.00
C ARG A 36 7.14 -8.39 -22.32
N GLN A 37 6.16 -8.37 -23.22
CA GLN A 37 6.29 -7.69 -24.51
C GLN A 37 6.41 -6.17 -24.31
N LEU A 38 5.63 -5.57 -23.41
CA LEU A 38 5.76 -4.13 -23.07
C LEU A 38 7.19 -3.80 -22.60
N GLU A 39 7.77 -4.62 -21.73
CA GLU A 39 9.14 -4.43 -21.23
C GLU A 39 10.22 -4.40 -22.31
N THR A 40 9.96 -4.99 -23.46
CA THR A 40 10.94 -5.08 -24.57
C THR A 40 10.64 -4.11 -25.69
N THR A 41 9.37 -3.85 -25.97
CA THR A 41 8.95 -3.06 -27.15
C THR A 41 8.89 -1.56 -26.86
N LEU A 42 8.63 -1.15 -25.60
CA LEU A 42 8.45 0.26 -25.24
C LEU A 42 9.75 0.94 -24.83
N VAL A 43 10.75 0.19 -24.39
CA VAL A 43 12.06 0.74 -24.01
C VAL A 43 12.69 1.49 -25.18
N GLY A 44 13.07 2.75 -24.97
CA GLY A 44 13.65 3.64 -25.97
C GLY A 44 12.64 4.41 -26.80
N GLN A 45 11.36 4.08 -26.73
CA GLN A 45 10.31 4.95 -27.30
C GLN A 45 10.16 6.22 -26.44
N LYS A 46 9.65 7.28 -27.04
CA LYS A 46 9.46 8.59 -26.39
C LYS A 46 7.99 8.90 -26.20
N ASN A 47 7.67 9.48 -25.03
CA ASN A 47 6.34 9.96 -24.71
C ASN A 47 5.25 8.89 -24.92
N VAL A 48 5.51 7.68 -24.40
CA VAL A 48 4.61 6.52 -24.55
C VAL A 48 3.26 6.82 -23.90
N ALA A 49 2.18 6.54 -24.62
CA ALA A 49 0.83 6.79 -24.12
C ALA A 49 0.50 5.94 -22.89
N VAL A 50 -0.16 6.55 -21.91
CA VAL A 50 -0.67 5.86 -20.71
C VAL A 50 -2.18 5.66 -20.86
N THR A 51 -2.59 4.40 -20.72
CA THR A 51 -3.99 3.97 -20.78
C THR A 51 -4.34 3.16 -19.53
N PRO A 52 -5.62 2.88 -19.23
CA PRO A 52 -5.99 2.01 -18.11
C PRO A 52 -5.29 0.65 -18.13
N GLU A 53 -5.03 0.06 -19.30
CA GLU A 53 -4.42 -1.25 -19.46
C GLU A 53 -2.95 -1.27 -19.02
N ASN A 54 -2.21 -0.17 -19.20
CA ASN A 54 -0.79 -0.08 -18.86
C ASN A 54 -0.49 0.85 -17.67
N PHE A 55 -1.52 1.39 -17.01
CA PHE A 55 -1.33 2.37 -15.93
C PHE A 55 -0.56 1.79 -14.73
N ALA A 56 -0.93 0.60 -14.25
CA ALA A 56 -0.20 -0.03 -13.15
C ALA A 56 1.26 -0.29 -13.52
N PHE A 57 1.50 -0.73 -14.76
CA PHE A 57 2.83 -0.94 -15.31
C PHE A 57 3.63 0.38 -15.34
N SER A 58 3.07 1.45 -15.89
CA SER A 58 3.75 2.76 -15.99
C SER A 58 4.08 3.36 -14.62
N THR A 59 3.20 3.19 -13.64
CA THR A 59 3.40 3.71 -12.28
C THR A 59 4.51 2.94 -11.56
N LEU A 60 4.56 1.61 -11.72
CA LEU A 60 5.63 0.83 -11.11
C LEU A 60 6.97 1.06 -11.81
N ASP A 61 6.98 1.25 -13.13
CA ASP A 61 8.17 1.62 -13.92
C ASP A 61 8.85 2.89 -13.39
N GLU A 62 8.07 3.94 -13.04
CA GLU A 62 8.60 5.14 -12.39
C GLU A 62 9.18 4.86 -11.00
N SER A 63 8.49 4.05 -10.21
CA SER A 63 8.98 3.63 -8.89
C SER A 63 10.29 2.85 -9.00
N MET A 64 10.37 1.90 -9.93
CA MET A 64 11.58 1.13 -10.23
C MET A 64 12.74 2.05 -10.64
N GLN A 65 12.50 3.03 -11.51
CA GLN A 65 13.51 4.00 -11.93
C GLN A 65 14.08 4.80 -10.75
N ASN A 66 13.24 5.19 -9.79
CA ASN A 66 13.68 5.93 -8.63
C ASN A 66 14.60 5.08 -7.73
N GLU A 67 14.25 3.82 -7.48
CA GLU A 67 15.09 2.91 -6.70
C GLU A 67 16.39 2.55 -7.44
N VAL A 68 16.36 2.41 -8.77
CA VAL A 68 17.56 2.19 -9.60
C VAL A 68 18.56 3.37 -9.48
N LYS A 69 18.06 4.62 -9.47
CA LYS A 69 18.91 5.81 -9.25
C LYS A 69 19.63 5.79 -7.90
N LEU A 70 19.04 5.14 -6.89
CA LEU A 70 19.63 4.93 -5.58
C LEU A 70 20.60 3.75 -5.53
N GLY A 71 20.62 2.91 -6.55
CA GLY A 71 21.55 1.78 -6.68
C GLY A 71 20.91 0.39 -6.52
N ALA A 72 19.58 0.29 -6.61
CA ALA A 72 18.83 -0.96 -6.42
C ALA A 72 18.85 -1.91 -7.64
N THR A 73 19.76 -1.76 -8.58
CA THR A 73 19.84 -2.61 -9.79
C THR A 73 20.46 -3.96 -9.45
N ASN A 74 19.65 -5.03 -9.56
CA ASN A 74 20.07 -6.43 -9.34
C ASN A 74 20.75 -6.69 -7.98
N LYS A 75 20.53 -5.81 -7.04
CA LYS A 75 20.99 -5.88 -5.64
C LYS A 75 20.10 -5.01 -4.78
N PHE A 76 20.10 -5.24 -3.47
CA PHE A 76 19.34 -4.41 -2.55
C PHE A 76 19.96 -3.03 -2.34
N TYR A 77 19.11 -2.01 -2.41
CA TYR A 77 19.31 -0.72 -1.76
C TYR A 77 18.45 -0.67 -0.50
N ASN A 78 19.07 -0.32 0.62
CA ASN A 78 18.42 -0.35 1.92
C ASN A 78 18.12 1.08 2.39
N HIS A 79 16.86 1.41 2.59
CA HIS A 79 16.46 2.61 3.30
C HIS A 79 16.68 2.40 4.79
N ARG A 80 17.65 3.11 5.36
CA ARG A 80 18.24 2.85 6.69
C ARG A 80 17.50 3.50 7.85
N LYS A 81 16.56 4.38 7.56
CA LYS A 81 15.86 5.15 8.57
C LYS A 81 14.35 5.01 8.40
N PRO A 82 13.58 5.09 9.49
CA PRO A 82 12.15 5.35 9.39
C PRO A 82 11.89 6.62 8.55
N MET A 83 10.71 6.76 7.96
CA MET A 83 10.38 7.91 7.11
C MET A 83 10.67 9.23 7.83
N GLU A 84 11.55 10.04 7.25
CA GLU A 84 11.93 11.38 7.73
C GLU A 84 10.89 12.41 7.25
N LEU A 85 10.58 13.42 8.06
CA LEU A 85 9.51 14.40 7.79
C LEU A 85 9.72 15.18 6.50
N ASP A 86 10.96 15.53 6.19
CA ASP A 86 11.36 16.33 5.01
C ASP A 86 11.55 15.49 3.73
N LYS A 87 11.39 14.16 3.84
CA LYS A 87 11.66 13.22 2.73
C LYS A 87 10.45 12.37 2.34
N GLN A 88 9.25 12.78 2.67
CA GLN A 88 8.04 12.03 2.37
C GLN A 88 7.67 12.14 0.88
N PRO A 89 7.88 11.10 0.05
CA PRO A 89 7.57 11.13 -1.38
C PRO A 89 6.08 11.04 -1.68
N ALA A 90 5.28 10.61 -0.69
CA ALA A 90 3.84 10.41 -0.81
C ALA A 90 3.15 10.62 0.54
N VAL A 91 1.83 10.72 0.53
CA VAL A 91 1.00 10.72 1.73
C VAL A 91 0.96 9.35 2.42
N LEU A 92 0.59 9.31 3.69
CA LEU A 92 0.34 8.09 4.48
C LEU A 92 1.56 7.14 4.55
N MET A 93 2.77 7.70 4.55
CA MET A 93 4.02 6.92 4.62
C MET A 93 4.12 6.15 5.92
N ASN A 94 4.56 4.89 5.81
CA ASN A 94 4.76 4.01 6.97
C ASN A 94 6.04 4.37 7.72
N ARG A 95 6.03 4.23 9.06
CA ARG A 95 7.22 4.36 9.92
C ARG A 95 7.60 3.06 10.64
N ASP A 96 6.78 2.02 10.54
CA ASP A 96 6.90 0.80 11.33
C ASP A 96 7.83 -0.25 10.70
N THR A 97 8.26 -0.01 9.46
CA THR A 97 9.19 -0.89 8.75
C THR A 97 10.24 -0.09 7.99
N LEU A 98 11.46 -0.60 7.97
CA LEU A 98 12.48 -0.20 7.00
C LEU A 98 12.27 -0.96 5.70
N TYR A 99 12.59 -0.33 4.58
CA TYR A 99 12.43 -0.89 3.26
C TYR A 99 13.78 -1.23 2.61
N SER A 100 13.85 -2.37 1.95
CA SER A 100 14.97 -2.75 1.09
C SER A 100 14.42 -3.12 -0.28
N PHE A 101 14.81 -2.37 -1.30
CA PHE A 101 14.35 -2.58 -2.67
C PHE A 101 15.45 -3.18 -3.55
N ALA A 102 15.06 -4.12 -4.40
CA ALA A 102 15.88 -4.58 -5.52
C ALA A 102 15.03 -4.67 -6.78
N ILE A 103 15.53 -4.07 -7.87
CA ILE A 103 14.96 -4.17 -9.20
C ILE A 103 15.75 -5.25 -9.93
N ILE A 104 15.13 -6.40 -10.14
CA ILE A 104 15.81 -7.64 -10.51
C ILE A 104 15.42 -8.03 -11.94
N ASP A 105 16.43 -8.31 -12.77
CA ASP A 105 16.25 -9.04 -14.02
C ASP A 105 15.93 -10.51 -13.69
N ALA A 106 14.65 -10.84 -13.73
CA ALA A 106 14.12 -12.16 -13.44
C ALA A 106 14.00 -13.07 -14.67
N SER A 107 14.44 -12.62 -15.86
CA SER A 107 14.26 -13.33 -17.13
C SER A 107 14.91 -14.72 -17.17
N HIS A 108 15.90 -14.99 -16.29
CA HIS A 108 16.54 -16.28 -16.07
C HIS A 108 16.37 -16.80 -14.64
N GLY A 109 15.51 -16.15 -13.86
CA GLY A 109 15.33 -16.46 -12.45
C GLY A 109 16.36 -15.79 -11.54
N ALA A 110 16.01 -15.73 -10.27
CA ALA A 110 16.89 -15.23 -9.21
C ALA A 110 16.54 -15.89 -7.88
N THR A 111 17.45 -15.83 -6.91
CA THR A 111 17.17 -16.27 -5.54
C THR A 111 17.42 -15.10 -4.58
N ILE A 112 16.46 -14.85 -3.72
CA ILE A 112 16.53 -13.86 -2.65
C ILE A 112 16.97 -14.58 -1.38
N HIS A 113 18.03 -14.10 -0.74
CA HIS A 113 18.56 -14.65 0.51
C HIS A 113 18.21 -13.69 1.65
N VAL A 114 17.43 -14.19 2.61
CA VAL A 114 17.07 -13.49 3.85
C VAL A 114 17.74 -14.19 5.01
N PRO A 115 18.59 -13.51 5.78
CA PRO A 115 19.33 -14.12 6.88
C PRO A 115 18.38 -14.47 8.04
N LYS A 116 18.90 -15.26 8.98
CA LYS A 116 18.26 -15.41 10.27
C LYS A 116 18.21 -14.07 10.98
N GLY A 117 17.00 -13.64 11.33
CA GLY A 117 16.75 -12.40 12.08
C GLY A 117 16.67 -12.64 13.59
N ASP A 118 16.19 -11.63 14.29
CA ASP A 118 15.96 -11.62 15.73
C ASP A 118 14.48 -11.90 16.12
N GLY A 119 13.69 -12.43 15.18
CA GLY A 119 12.27 -12.75 15.37
C GLY A 119 11.30 -11.62 14.96
N ARG A 120 11.84 -10.46 14.54
CA ARG A 120 10.98 -9.37 14.01
C ARG A 120 10.29 -9.75 12.71
N TYR A 121 9.15 -9.14 12.43
CA TYR A 121 8.49 -9.28 11.14
C TYR A 121 9.43 -8.88 10.00
N THR A 122 9.59 -9.79 9.08
CA THR A 122 10.31 -9.57 7.81
C THR A 122 9.48 -10.18 6.70
N SER A 123 9.07 -9.37 5.72
CA SER A 123 8.35 -9.85 4.55
C SER A 123 9.12 -9.57 3.27
N VAL A 124 9.13 -10.54 2.36
CA VAL A 124 9.69 -10.43 1.01
C VAL A 124 8.54 -10.37 0.02
N HIS A 125 8.25 -9.18 -0.48
CA HIS A 125 7.17 -8.92 -1.42
C HIS A 125 7.76 -8.87 -2.84
N VAL A 126 7.41 -9.84 -3.67
CA VAL A 126 7.80 -9.90 -5.08
C VAL A 126 6.65 -9.36 -5.92
N MET A 127 6.87 -8.21 -6.55
CA MET A 127 5.91 -7.55 -7.44
C MET A 127 6.39 -7.65 -8.88
N GLN A 128 5.53 -8.12 -9.77
CA GLN A 128 5.77 -8.08 -11.20
C GLN A 128 5.67 -6.64 -11.73
N HIS A 129 6.22 -6.35 -12.90
CA HIS A 129 6.27 -4.99 -13.46
C HIS A 129 4.87 -4.37 -13.67
N ASP A 130 3.82 -5.17 -13.84
CA ASP A 130 2.42 -4.75 -13.89
C ASP A 130 1.72 -4.75 -12.52
N HIS A 131 2.52 -4.77 -11.44
CA HIS A 131 2.10 -4.76 -10.04
C HIS A 131 1.39 -6.04 -9.55
N VAL A 132 1.32 -7.09 -10.35
CA VAL A 132 0.80 -8.39 -9.90
C VAL A 132 1.71 -8.95 -8.81
N THR A 133 1.10 -9.50 -7.77
CA THR A 133 1.79 -10.11 -6.63
C THR A 133 1.35 -11.55 -6.46
N ASP A 134 2.18 -12.50 -6.90
CA ASP A 134 1.87 -13.91 -6.73
C ASP A 134 2.30 -14.45 -5.37
N ASN A 135 3.40 -13.91 -4.82
CA ASN A 135 3.99 -14.41 -3.58
C ASN A 135 4.46 -13.31 -2.65
N VAL A 136 4.21 -13.51 -1.36
CA VAL A 136 4.84 -12.79 -0.25
C VAL A 136 5.40 -13.84 0.70
N TYR A 137 6.71 -13.79 0.95
CA TYR A 137 7.39 -14.71 1.85
C TYR A 137 7.72 -14.03 3.17
N TYR A 138 8.06 -14.82 4.20
CA TYR A 138 8.29 -14.31 5.55
C TYR A 138 9.49 -14.96 6.23
N GLY A 139 10.25 -14.12 6.94
CA GLY A 139 11.36 -14.56 7.77
C GLY A 139 12.61 -14.96 6.99
N GLU A 140 13.46 -15.78 7.63
CA GLU A 140 14.67 -16.31 7.05
C GLU A 140 14.40 -17.33 5.93
N GLY A 141 15.23 -17.35 4.90
CA GLY A 141 15.13 -18.33 3.84
C GLY A 141 15.78 -17.93 2.53
N GLU A 142 15.70 -18.85 1.59
CA GLU A 142 16.06 -18.66 0.19
C GLU A 142 14.79 -18.75 -0.66
N TYR A 143 14.42 -17.65 -1.31
CA TYR A 143 13.18 -17.52 -2.07
C TYR A 143 13.48 -17.41 -3.54
N THR A 144 13.12 -18.45 -4.29
CA THR A 144 13.37 -18.53 -5.73
C THR A 144 12.28 -17.80 -6.51
N ILE A 145 12.71 -16.95 -7.45
CA ILE A 145 11.86 -16.30 -8.45
C ILE A 145 11.92 -17.15 -9.72
N ASP A 146 10.80 -17.80 -10.07
CA ASP A 146 10.71 -18.61 -11.28
C ASP A 146 10.50 -17.70 -12.51
N PRO A 147 11.43 -17.70 -13.49
CA PRO A 147 11.31 -16.88 -14.69
C PRO A 147 10.09 -17.21 -15.55
N LYS A 148 9.44 -18.36 -15.35
CA LYS A 148 8.26 -18.77 -16.12
C LYS A 148 6.98 -18.09 -15.65
N THR A 149 6.94 -17.60 -14.40
CA THR A 149 5.73 -17.10 -13.76
C THR A 149 5.71 -15.59 -13.55
N VAL A 150 6.82 -14.89 -13.83
CA VAL A 150 6.95 -13.45 -13.58
C VAL A 150 7.34 -12.67 -14.84
N THR A 151 7.16 -11.34 -14.84
CA THR A 151 7.68 -10.42 -15.86
C THR A 151 9.21 -10.47 -15.90
N ASN A 152 9.83 -9.94 -16.97
CA ASN A 152 11.30 -9.97 -17.10
C ASN A 152 11.98 -9.18 -15.98
N PHE A 153 11.38 -8.08 -15.54
CA PHE A 153 11.82 -7.35 -14.36
C PHE A 153 10.78 -7.46 -13.24
N VAL A 154 11.26 -7.59 -12.03
CA VAL A 154 10.44 -7.59 -10.82
C VAL A 154 11.01 -6.63 -9.78
N VAL A 155 10.14 -6.09 -8.94
CA VAL A 155 10.52 -5.38 -7.72
C VAL A 155 10.47 -6.36 -6.57
N VAL A 156 11.56 -6.53 -5.86
CA VAL A 156 11.56 -7.16 -4.54
C VAL A 156 11.65 -6.08 -3.49
N ASN A 157 10.61 -6.00 -2.66
CA ASN A 157 10.55 -5.10 -1.52
C ASN A 157 10.56 -5.91 -0.22
N ILE A 158 11.66 -5.86 0.52
CA ILE A 158 11.74 -6.45 1.86
C ILE A 158 11.34 -5.37 2.88
N ARG A 159 10.36 -5.70 3.72
CA ARG A 159 9.98 -4.89 4.89
C ARG A 159 10.56 -5.52 6.12
N THR A 160 11.34 -4.76 6.86
CA THR A 160 11.96 -5.15 8.15
C THR A 160 11.33 -4.30 9.24
N GLN A 161 10.55 -4.91 10.13
CA GLN A 161 9.91 -4.20 11.22
C GLN A 161 10.92 -3.46 12.09
N VAL A 162 10.55 -2.30 12.57
CA VAL A 162 11.38 -1.46 13.42
C VAL A 162 10.52 -0.66 14.40
N ASN A 163 11.04 -0.43 15.63
CA ASN A 163 10.56 0.65 16.46
C ASN A 163 11.19 1.97 16.00
N PRO A 164 10.43 2.88 15.36
CA PRO A 164 10.99 4.11 14.83
C PRO A 164 11.50 5.10 15.90
N ASN A 165 11.13 4.88 17.16
CA ASN A 165 11.48 5.73 18.30
C ASN A 165 12.68 5.18 19.08
N ASP A 166 13.23 4.01 18.71
CA ASP A 166 14.40 3.40 19.34
C ASP A 166 15.58 3.30 18.36
N PRO A 167 16.59 4.18 18.45
CA PRO A 167 17.78 4.12 17.60
C PRO A 167 18.54 2.79 17.70
N ALA A 168 18.49 2.11 18.85
CA ALA A 168 19.16 0.82 19.00
C ALA A 168 18.42 -0.28 18.23
N ASP A 169 17.09 -0.23 18.17
CA ASP A 169 16.31 -1.15 17.35
C ASP A 169 16.48 -0.86 15.87
N VAL A 170 16.55 0.40 15.44
CA VAL A 170 16.90 0.81 14.07
C VAL A 170 18.25 0.23 13.67
N ALA A 171 19.26 0.30 14.54
CA ALA A 171 20.59 -0.26 14.28
C ALA A 171 20.56 -1.79 14.10
N LYS A 172 19.75 -2.52 14.91
CA LYS A 172 19.56 -3.97 14.75
C LYS A 172 18.86 -4.30 13.43
N ALA A 173 17.84 -3.56 13.05
CA ALA A 173 17.16 -3.74 11.76
C ALA A 173 18.12 -3.50 10.59
N ASN A 174 18.95 -2.47 10.67
CA ASN A 174 19.99 -2.18 9.67
C ASN A 174 21.02 -3.33 9.53
N ALA A 175 21.44 -3.95 10.64
CA ALA A 175 22.35 -5.09 10.61
C ALA A 175 21.74 -6.32 9.92
N ILE A 176 20.43 -6.48 9.99
CA ILE A 176 19.70 -7.51 9.22
C ILE A 176 19.68 -7.15 7.74
N GLN A 177 19.35 -5.89 7.40
CA GLN A 177 19.31 -5.40 6.02
C GLN A 177 20.67 -5.57 5.31
N ASP A 178 21.79 -5.45 6.01
CA ASP A 178 23.15 -5.60 5.44
C ASP A 178 23.40 -7.00 4.88
N GLN A 179 22.62 -7.98 5.27
CA GLN A 179 22.78 -9.38 4.90
C GLN A 179 21.83 -9.83 3.77
N TYR A 180 20.90 -8.98 3.33
CA TYR A 180 20.02 -9.30 2.20
C TYR A 180 20.83 -9.39 0.91
N LYS A 181 20.62 -10.48 0.16
CA LYS A 181 21.37 -10.74 -1.09
C LYS A 181 20.44 -11.23 -2.19
N VAL A 182 20.86 -10.96 -3.41
CA VAL A 182 20.30 -11.56 -4.63
C VAL A 182 21.38 -12.39 -5.28
N SER A 183 21.05 -13.59 -5.74
CA SER A 183 21.93 -14.40 -6.57
C SER A 183 21.19 -14.82 -7.84
N PHE A 184 21.97 -15.11 -8.88
CA PHE A 184 21.52 -15.47 -10.20
C PHE A 184 22.08 -16.84 -10.62
N PRO A 185 21.48 -17.52 -11.62
CA PRO A 185 22.00 -18.76 -12.14
C PRO A 185 23.46 -18.62 -12.60
N ALA A 186 24.24 -19.69 -12.41
CA ALA A 186 25.66 -19.70 -12.78
C ALA A 186 25.83 -19.33 -14.28
N GLY A 187 26.78 -18.45 -14.56
CA GLY A 187 27.09 -17.97 -15.90
C GLY A 187 26.10 -16.93 -16.48
N TYR A 188 25.04 -16.58 -15.75
CA TYR A 188 24.12 -15.50 -16.14
C TYR A 188 24.62 -14.14 -15.65
N THR A 189 24.62 -13.15 -16.54
CA THR A 189 24.86 -11.74 -16.20
C THR A 189 23.54 -10.99 -16.34
N PRO A 190 22.94 -10.53 -15.23
CA PRO A 190 21.65 -9.88 -15.25
C PRO A 190 21.71 -8.51 -15.94
N LYS A 191 20.67 -8.17 -16.69
CA LYS A 191 20.56 -6.90 -17.40
C LYS A 191 20.19 -5.78 -16.42
N ALA A 192 20.64 -4.58 -16.74
CA ALA A 192 20.18 -3.39 -16.04
C ALA A 192 18.75 -3.03 -16.52
N PHE A 193 17.89 -2.63 -15.56
CA PHE A 193 16.58 -2.08 -15.86
C PHE A 193 16.71 -0.77 -16.63
N LYS A 194 15.82 -0.58 -17.61
CA LYS A 194 15.70 0.66 -18.37
C LYS A 194 14.23 1.10 -18.34
N ALA A 195 14.00 2.26 -17.75
CA ALA A 195 12.66 2.83 -17.68
C ALA A 195 12.14 3.24 -19.08
N ILE A 196 10.82 3.25 -19.20
CA ILE A 196 10.09 3.73 -20.37
C ILE A 196 9.80 5.22 -20.19
N ASP A 197 9.85 5.97 -21.27
CA ASP A 197 9.54 7.42 -21.28
C ASP A 197 8.04 7.63 -21.46
N TRP A 198 7.30 7.61 -20.35
CA TRP A 198 5.85 7.71 -20.32
C TRP A 198 5.33 9.14 -20.49
N ASN A 199 4.16 9.31 -21.12
CA ASN A 199 3.45 10.57 -21.18
C ASN A 199 2.95 10.96 -19.78
N GLN A 200 3.64 11.92 -19.17
CA GLN A 200 3.42 12.32 -17.78
C GLN A 200 2.06 12.99 -17.54
N GLU A 201 1.52 13.67 -18.55
CA GLU A 201 0.20 14.31 -18.42
C GLU A 201 -0.91 13.24 -18.40
N GLN A 202 -0.84 12.26 -19.28
CA GLN A 202 -1.79 11.14 -19.31
C GLN A 202 -1.66 10.29 -18.03
N LEU A 203 -0.44 10.04 -17.55
CA LEU A 203 -0.21 9.32 -16.29
C LEU A 203 -0.92 10.02 -15.12
N LYS A 204 -0.80 11.34 -14.99
CA LYS A 204 -1.50 12.13 -13.98
C LYS A 204 -3.03 12.06 -14.12
N GLN A 205 -3.54 12.13 -15.34
CA GLN A 205 -4.98 12.08 -15.62
C GLN A 205 -5.57 10.71 -15.23
N VAL A 206 -4.93 9.61 -15.65
CA VAL A 206 -5.37 8.25 -15.31
C VAL A 206 -5.26 8.02 -13.80
N LYS A 207 -4.17 8.46 -13.17
CA LYS A 207 -4.00 8.40 -11.71
C LYS A 207 -5.13 9.13 -10.98
N ALA A 208 -5.45 10.36 -11.40
CA ALA A 208 -6.50 11.16 -10.78
C ALA A 208 -7.89 10.52 -10.88
N HIS A 209 -8.16 9.79 -11.99
CA HIS A 209 -9.38 9.00 -12.13
C HIS A 209 -9.46 7.91 -11.06
N TYR A 210 -8.43 7.06 -10.96
CA TYR A 210 -8.44 5.93 -10.01
C TYR A 210 -8.34 6.35 -8.54
N VAL A 211 -7.70 7.49 -8.23
CA VAL A 211 -7.75 8.06 -6.87
C VAL A 211 -9.20 8.39 -6.47
N LYS A 212 -10.00 9.01 -7.35
CA LYS A 212 -11.43 9.27 -7.06
C LYS A 212 -12.23 7.98 -6.84
N VAL A 213 -11.90 6.92 -7.56
CA VAL A 213 -12.52 5.61 -7.33
C VAL A 213 -12.13 5.07 -5.95
N ALA A 214 -10.86 5.19 -5.57
CA ALA A 214 -10.35 4.79 -4.25
C ALA A 214 -11.02 5.57 -3.10
N ASP A 215 -11.26 6.88 -3.28
CA ASP A 215 -11.95 7.71 -2.28
C ASP A 215 -13.36 7.20 -1.97
N THR A 216 -14.00 6.54 -2.93
CA THR A 216 -15.36 6.01 -2.79
C THR A 216 -15.39 4.59 -2.19
N ARG A 217 -14.47 3.70 -2.64
CA ARG A 217 -14.54 2.28 -2.28
C ARG A 217 -13.39 1.78 -1.39
N GLY A 218 -12.36 2.58 -1.19
CA GLY A 218 -11.12 2.16 -0.53
C GLY A 218 -10.22 1.29 -1.41
N VAL A 219 -9.17 0.71 -0.79
CA VAL A 219 -8.12 -0.07 -1.46
C VAL A 219 -8.13 -1.56 -1.12
N SER A 220 -9.16 -2.06 -0.44
CA SER A 220 -9.30 -3.50 -0.17
C SER A 220 -9.51 -4.28 -1.47
N LYS A 221 -8.92 -5.48 -1.57
CA LYS A 221 -8.99 -6.37 -2.73
C LYS A 221 -8.50 -5.74 -4.03
N THR A 222 -7.47 -4.91 -3.93
CA THR A 222 -6.85 -4.26 -5.08
C THR A 222 -5.53 -4.91 -5.50
N MET A 223 -4.98 -5.82 -4.71
CA MET A 223 -3.72 -6.50 -4.97
C MET A 223 -3.87 -8.01 -4.87
N GLY A 224 -3.17 -8.75 -5.72
CA GLY A 224 -3.20 -10.21 -5.72
C GLY A 224 -2.46 -10.85 -6.87
N ALA A 225 -2.63 -12.17 -6.97
CA ALA A 225 -2.01 -12.99 -8.01
C ALA A 225 -2.65 -12.75 -9.39
N ARG A 226 -1.90 -13.07 -10.43
CA ARG A 226 -2.37 -12.97 -11.82
C ARG A 226 -3.65 -13.77 -12.03
N GLY A 227 -4.65 -13.10 -12.62
CA GLY A 227 -5.95 -13.69 -12.89
C GLY A 227 -6.92 -13.73 -11.70
N THR A 228 -6.52 -13.29 -10.50
CA THR A 228 -7.40 -13.24 -9.32
C THR A 228 -7.97 -11.85 -9.05
N ILE A 229 -7.32 -10.80 -9.57
CA ILE A 229 -7.69 -9.38 -9.38
C ILE A 229 -7.88 -8.75 -10.77
N PRO A 230 -9.01 -8.05 -11.02
CA PRO A 230 -9.21 -7.27 -12.25
C PRO A 230 -8.19 -6.13 -12.39
N GLN A 231 -7.86 -5.71 -13.62
CA GLN A 231 -6.92 -4.62 -13.88
C GLN A 231 -7.35 -3.32 -13.22
N ASP A 232 -8.64 -2.97 -13.30
CA ASP A 232 -9.15 -1.74 -12.67
C ASP A 232 -8.97 -1.73 -11.15
N ASP A 233 -9.07 -2.89 -10.51
CA ASP A 233 -8.82 -3.00 -9.07
C ASP A 233 -7.34 -2.78 -8.75
N ILE A 234 -6.42 -3.36 -9.53
CA ILE A 234 -4.98 -3.09 -9.42
C ILE A 234 -4.71 -1.60 -9.61
N ASN A 235 -5.31 -0.99 -10.64
CA ASN A 235 -5.16 0.43 -10.93
C ASN A 235 -5.60 1.32 -9.76
N VAL A 236 -6.71 0.98 -9.10
CA VAL A 236 -7.18 1.69 -7.89
C VAL A 236 -6.15 1.63 -6.78
N GLY A 237 -5.60 0.45 -6.49
CA GLY A 237 -4.60 0.31 -5.44
C GLY A 237 -3.31 1.06 -5.75
N VAL A 238 -2.79 0.91 -6.97
CA VAL A 238 -1.56 1.55 -7.45
C VAL A 238 -1.67 3.08 -7.49
N ALA A 239 -2.85 3.61 -7.82
CA ALA A 239 -3.09 5.05 -7.83
C ALA A 239 -2.92 5.69 -6.45
N VAL A 240 -3.27 4.95 -5.38
CA VAL A 240 -3.12 5.41 -3.98
C VAL A 240 -1.72 5.16 -3.47
N ALA A 241 -1.19 3.95 -3.66
CA ALA A 241 0.17 3.62 -3.22
C ALA A 241 0.74 2.43 -4.01
N THR A 242 1.94 2.60 -4.56
CA THR A 242 2.71 1.46 -5.09
C THR A 242 3.19 0.58 -3.94
N GLY A 243 3.19 -0.74 -4.16
CA GLY A 243 3.69 -1.71 -3.18
C GLY A 243 2.71 -2.06 -2.06
N LEU A 244 1.42 -1.77 -2.19
CA LEU A 244 0.43 -2.33 -1.27
C LEU A 244 0.51 -3.87 -1.28
N LEU A 245 0.42 -4.46 -0.10
CA LEU A 245 0.34 -5.91 0.04
C LEU A 245 -1.10 -6.39 -0.24
N PRO A 246 -1.30 -7.60 -0.81
CA PRO A 246 -2.62 -8.21 -0.86
C PRO A 246 -3.25 -8.36 0.53
N ASP A 247 -4.58 -8.26 0.64
CA ASP A 247 -5.33 -8.20 1.90
C ASP A 247 -5.03 -9.36 2.87
N GLN A 248 -4.65 -10.52 2.33
CA GLN A 248 -4.24 -11.68 3.14
C GLN A 248 -2.89 -11.49 3.84
N HIS A 249 -2.08 -10.53 3.39
CA HIS A 249 -0.75 -10.22 3.92
C HIS A 249 -0.73 -8.94 4.74
N ALA A 250 -1.60 -7.96 4.40
CA ALA A 250 -1.79 -6.76 5.21
C ALA A 250 -3.18 -6.16 4.99
N TRP A 251 -3.77 -5.72 6.09
CA TRP A 251 -5.03 -4.97 6.08
C TRP A 251 -4.75 -3.52 6.49
N TYR A 252 -5.39 -2.59 5.79
CA TYR A 252 -5.22 -1.16 5.99
C TYR A 252 -6.56 -0.48 6.22
N SER A 253 -6.64 0.38 7.23
CA SER A 253 -7.77 1.27 7.45
C SER A 253 -7.28 2.70 7.68
N PHE A 254 -7.76 3.62 6.88
CA PHE A 254 -7.45 5.04 6.99
C PHE A 254 -8.71 5.77 7.39
N LYS A 255 -8.66 6.55 8.48
CA LYS A 255 -9.81 7.27 8.99
C LYS A 255 -9.45 8.68 9.44
N SER A 256 -10.09 9.67 8.82
CA SER A 256 -9.96 11.08 9.21
C SER A 256 -11.02 11.44 10.23
N TYR A 257 -10.63 12.22 11.23
CA TYR A 257 -11.48 12.65 12.31
C TYR A 257 -11.59 14.19 12.36
N LYS A 258 -12.79 14.70 12.60
CA LYS A 258 -13.05 16.13 12.79
C LYS A 258 -12.89 16.51 14.25
N VAL A 259 -11.67 16.74 14.69
CA VAL A 259 -11.25 16.89 16.08
C VAL A 259 -10.28 18.06 16.25
N LYS A 260 -9.99 18.45 17.50
CA LYS A 260 -9.04 19.50 17.86
C LYS A 260 -7.76 18.90 18.41
N LYS A 261 -6.58 19.36 17.93
CA LYS A 261 -5.27 18.84 18.38
C LYS A 261 -4.98 19.07 19.87
N ASP A 262 -5.49 20.16 20.43
CA ASP A 262 -5.25 20.56 21.80
C ASP A 262 -6.24 19.94 22.80
N THR A 263 -7.14 19.08 22.32
CA THR A 263 -8.07 18.30 23.14
C THR A 263 -7.60 16.85 23.17
N CYS A 264 -7.56 16.24 24.36
CA CYS A 264 -7.31 14.82 24.46
C CYS A 264 -8.53 14.01 24.05
N TYR A 265 -8.33 13.02 23.22
CA TYR A 265 -9.35 12.03 22.85
C TYR A 265 -8.86 10.63 23.22
N THR A 266 -9.79 9.73 23.50
CA THR A 266 -9.49 8.32 23.75
C THR A 266 -10.40 7.41 22.95
N ALA A 267 -9.89 6.24 22.60
CA ALA A 267 -10.69 5.16 22.04
C ALA A 267 -10.13 3.81 22.52
N ASN A 268 -11.03 2.88 22.80
CA ASN A 268 -10.68 1.52 23.23
C ASN A 268 -10.76 0.57 22.03
N TYR A 269 -9.63 0.00 21.65
CA TYR A 269 -9.47 -0.88 20.48
C TYR A 269 -9.44 -2.33 20.91
N PRO A 270 -10.21 -3.23 20.29
CA PRO A 270 -9.93 -4.66 20.38
C PRO A 270 -8.54 -4.96 19.82
N VAL A 271 -7.82 -5.93 20.36
CA VAL A 271 -6.60 -6.45 19.70
C VAL A 271 -7.02 -7.14 18.41
N PRO A 272 -6.48 -6.74 17.24
CA PRO A 272 -6.86 -7.36 15.98
C PRO A 272 -6.35 -8.81 15.89
N GLY A 273 -7.13 -9.66 15.25
CA GLY A 273 -6.73 -11.04 14.98
C GLY A 273 -5.59 -11.10 13.95
N MET A 274 -4.60 -11.93 14.22
CA MET A 274 -3.46 -12.20 13.33
C MET A 274 -3.37 -13.70 13.04
N ALA A 275 -3.13 -14.07 11.77
CA ALA A 275 -2.98 -15.47 11.35
C ALA A 275 -1.72 -16.12 11.96
N ASN A 276 -0.70 -15.34 12.23
CA ASN A 276 0.50 -15.74 12.96
C ASN A 276 0.87 -14.67 14.00
N PRO A 277 0.38 -14.77 15.24
CA PRO A 277 0.64 -13.77 16.28
C PRO A 277 2.11 -13.64 16.72
N GLN A 278 2.96 -14.64 16.44
CA GLN A 278 4.38 -14.62 16.79
C GLN A 278 5.19 -13.77 15.81
N LEU A 279 4.76 -13.67 14.58
CA LEU A 279 5.45 -12.95 13.51
C LEU A 279 4.68 -11.70 13.07
N GLY A 280 3.36 -11.79 12.97
CA GLY A 280 2.51 -10.67 12.58
C GLY A 280 2.54 -9.54 13.61
N PHE A 281 2.24 -8.33 13.17
CA PHE A 281 2.12 -7.18 14.05
C PHE A 281 1.03 -6.22 13.55
N TYR A 282 0.64 -5.29 14.38
CA TYR A 282 -0.21 -4.18 13.99
C TYR A 282 0.37 -2.85 14.47
N SER A 283 0.04 -1.79 13.77
CA SER A 283 0.52 -0.46 14.09
C SER A 283 -0.52 0.61 13.80
N MET A 284 -0.40 1.72 14.49
CA MET A 284 -1.16 2.93 14.28
C MET A 284 -0.22 4.10 14.03
N THR A 285 -0.50 4.86 12.99
CA THR A 285 0.26 6.08 12.65
C THR A 285 -0.72 7.23 12.50
N ILE A 286 -0.43 8.36 13.12
CA ILE A 286 -1.23 9.59 13.03
C ILE A 286 -0.59 10.58 12.06
N TYR A 287 -1.42 11.17 11.19
CA TYR A 287 -1.02 12.14 10.17
C TYR A 287 -1.79 13.44 10.35
N GLY A 288 -1.27 14.52 9.79
CA GLY A 288 -2.01 15.77 9.69
C GLY A 288 -3.24 15.66 8.78
N ASN A 289 -3.98 16.75 8.70
CA ASN A 289 -5.15 16.88 7.81
C ASN A 289 -4.78 16.85 6.31
N ASP A 290 -3.51 17.02 5.99
CA ASP A 290 -2.90 16.92 4.66
C ASP A 290 -2.37 15.50 4.35
N LEU A 291 -2.55 14.55 5.29
CA LEU A 291 -2.12 13.15 5.21
C LEU A 291 -0.60 12.95 5.28
N TYR A 292 0.17 13.99 5.64
CA TYR A 292 1.61 13.88 5.88
C TYR A 292 1.93 13.73 7.38
N LEU A 293 3.11 13.16 7.66
CA LEU A 293 3.70 13.17 9.00
C LEU A 293 4.20 14.59 9.32
N HIS A 294 3.90 15.08 10.51
CA HIS A 294 4.35 16.40 10.99
C HIS A 294 5.23 16.31 12.23
N THR A 295 5.28 15.14 12.88
CA THR A 295 6.14 14.86 14.02
C THR A 295 6.73 13.48 13.89
N GLU A 296 7.95 13.27 14.35
CA GLU A 296 8.56 11.95 14.46
C GLU A 296 8.16 11.28 15.75
N GLU A 297 8.33 11.97 16.86
CA GLU A 297 7.99 11.47 18.21
C GLU A 297 6.46 11.39 18.38
N GLY A 298 6.00 10.22 18.84
CA GLY A 298 4.60 9.96 19.11
C GLY A 298 3.71 9.90 17.86
N SER A 299 4.28 9.82 16.65
CA SER A 299 3.49 9.69 15.41
C SER A 299 3.04 8.26 15.13
N SER A 300 3.70 7.25 15.68
CA SER A 300 3.43 5.84 15.44
C SER A 300 3.61 4.99 16.68
N LEU A 301 2.78 3.97 16.83
CA LEU A 301 2.86 2.94 17.86
C LEU A 301 2.54 1.58 17.25
N SER A 302 3.31 0.55 17.59
CA SER A 302 3.05 -0.84 17.25
C SER A 302 2.61 -1.65 18.46
N ASN A 303 2.13 -2.88 18.25
CA ASN A 303 1.79 -3.80 19.33
C ASN A 303 2.97 -4.14 20.25
N HIS A 304 4.22 -3.88 19.82
CA HIS A 304 5.41 -4.08 20.64
C HIS A 304 5.62 -2.97 21.68
N GLU A 305 4.99 -1.81 21.48
CA GLU A 305 5.08 -0.63 22.33
C GLU A 305 3.79 -0.39 23.10
N ILE A 306 2.66 -0.90 22.58
CA ILE A 306 1.34 -0.70 23.18
C ILE A 306 1.22 -1.45 24.48
N VAL A 307 0.82 -0.73 25.53
CA VAL A 307 0.42 -1.30 26.81
C VAL A 307 -1.03 -1.76 26.72
N PRO A 308 -1.31 -3.08 26.82
CA PRO A 308 -2.67 -3.59 26.78
C PRO A 308 -3.46 -3.21 28.03
N ASN A 309 -4.78 -3.21 27.93
CA ASN A 309 -5.66 -3.11 29.07
C ASN A 309 -5.60 -4.38 29.94
N LYS A 310 -6.14 -4.30 31.17
CA LYS A 310 -6.11 -5.42 32.16
C LYS A 310 -6.78 -6.70 31.63
N ASP A 311 -7.67 -6.61 30.67
CA ASP A 311 -8.34 -7.76 30.04
C ASP A 311 -7.44 -8.52 29.05
N GLY A 312 -6.30 -7.95 28.66
CA GLY A 312 -5.38 -8.51 27.66
C GLY A 312 -5.98 -8.63 26.25
N LYS A 313 -7.21 -8.16 26.04
CA LYS A 313 -7.95 -8.29 24.77
C LYS A 313 -8.18 -6.95 24.10
N THR A 314 -7.98 -5.86 24.84
CA THR A 314 -8.16 -4.50 24.35
C THR A 314 -6.96 -3.63 24.72
N PHE A 315 -6.85 -2.48 24.09
CA PHE A 315 -5.92 -1.42 24.45
C PHE A 315 -6.57 -0.06 24.24
N THR A 316 -6.22 0.90 25.08
CA THR A 316 -6.73 2.28 24.96
C THR A 316 -5.66 3.15 24.34
N LEU A 317 -6.00 3.86 23.25
CA LEU A 317 -5.16 4.93 22.69
C LEU A 317 -5.61 6.28 23.22
N HIS A 318 -4.63 7.14 23.44
CA HIS A 318 -4.83 8.57 23.66
C HIS A 318 -4.36 9.33 22.41
N PHE A 319 -5.11 10.33 21.98
CA PHE A 319 -4.81 11.20 20.87
C PHE A 319 -4.81 12.65 21.33
N GLY A 320 -3.69 13.33 21.18
CA GLY A 320 -3.53 14.70 21.64
C GLY A 320 -2.06 15.03 21.88
N SER A 321 -1.79 15.82 22.92
CA SER A 321 -0.43 16.14 23.36
C SER A 321 -0.23 15.67 24.81
N PRO A 322 1.03 15.56 25.28
CA PRO A 322 1.29 15.33 26.71
C PRO A 322 0.64 16.38 27.62
N GLN A 323 0.43 17.60 27.11
CA GLN A 323 -0.23 18.69 27.86
C GLN A 323 -1.74 18.47 27.97
N SER A 324 -2.38 17.99 26.91
CA SER A 324 -3.84 17.77 26.89
C SER A 324 -4.25 16.41 27.47
N CYS A 325 -3.45 15.35 27.27
CA CYS A 325 -3.77 14.01 27.73
C CYS A 325 -3.16 13.64 29.10
N GLY A 326 -2.22 14.42 29.59
CA GLY A 326 -1.40 14.07 30.74
C GLY A 326 -0.06 13.44 30.35
N LYS A 327 0.99 13.75 31.12
CA LYS A 327 2.36 13.29 30.80
C LYS A 327 2.52 11.77 30.82
N ASP A 328 1.69 11.10 31.64
CA ASP A 328 1.73 9.65 31.85
C ASP A 328 0.65 8.91 31.07
N ALA A 329 0.01 9.57 30.08
CA ALA A 329 -0.99 8.93 29.23
C ALA A 329 -0.36 7.78 28.45
N ALA A 330 -0.76 6.54 28.77
CA ALA A 330 -0.28 5.37 28.04
C ALA A 330 -0.78 5.38 26.58
N ASN A 331 0.02 4.81 25.68
CA ASN A 331 -0.32 4.68 24.26
C ASN A 331 -0.75 6.02 23.63
N LEU A 332 0.02 7.07 23.86
CA LEU A 332 -0.25 8.41 23.34
C LEU A 332 0.25 8.52 21.89
N LEU A 333 -0.67 8.87 20.98
CA LEU A 333 -0.36 9.35 19.63
C LEU A 333 -0.50 10.88 19.62
N THR A 334 0.58 11.57 19.25
CA THR A 334 0.64 13.04 19.25
C THR A 334 -0.12 13.60 18.05
N ALA A 335 -1.26 14.26 18.31
CA ALA A 335 -2.07 14.89 17.28
C ALA A 335 -1.30 16.06 16.63
N PRO A 336 -0.95 15.98 15.32
CA PRO A 336 -0.09 16.98 14.69
C PRO A 336 -0.84 18.24 14.30
N THR A 337 -2.10 18.11 13.90
CA THR A 337 -2.99 19.18 13.44
C THR A 337 -4.40 18.97 13.94
N ASP A 338 -5.28 19.94 13.82
CA ASP A 338 -6.72 19.70 13.86
C ASP A 338 -7.12 18.76 12.73
N ASN A 339 -8.16 17.97 12.91
CA ASN A 339 -8.71 17.05 11.88
C ASN A 339 -7.68 16.03 11.34
N TRP A 340 -6.95 15.42 12.24
CA TRP A 340 -5.93 14.42 11.90
C TRP A 340 -6.52 13.12 11.32
N THR A 341 -5.67 12.34 10.66
CA THR A 341 -5.98 11.04 10.08
C THR A 341 -5.19 9.94 10.79
N LEU A 342 -5.87 8.84 11.15
CA LEU A 342 -5.26 7.63 11.67
C LEU A 342 -5.15 6.61 10.55
N ALA A 343 -3.96 6.04 10.36
CA ALA A 343 -3.76 4.80 9.62
C ALA A 343 -3.59 3.65 10.62
N PHE A 344 -4.44 2.65 10.53
CA PHE A 344 -4.29 1.40 11.24
C PHE A 344 -3.93 0.30 10.26
N ARG A 345 -2.83 -0.38 10.52
CA ARG A 345 -2.27 -1.45 9.70
C ARG A 345 -2.20 -2.74 10.51
N VAL A 346 -2.63 -3.85 9.92
CA VAL A 346 -2.48 -5.19 10.49
C VAL A 346 -1.73 -6.05 9.49
N TYR A 347 -0.56 -6.52 9.86
CA TYR A 347 0.27 -7.40 9.04
C TYR A 347 0.02 -8.85 9.43
N MET A 348 -0.16 -9.73 8.44
CA MET A 348 -0.64 -11.10 8.59
C MET A 348 -2.01 -11.17 9.30
N PRO A 349 -3.02 -10.41 8.82
CA PRO A 349 -4.35 -10.39 9.43
C PRO A 349 -5.01 -11.77 9.38
N ASP A 350 -5.83 -12.09 10.36
CA ASP A 350 -6.68 -13.27 10.32
C ASP A 350 -7.91 -13.04 9.40
N LYS A 351 -8.76 -14.05 9.24
CA LYS A 351 -9.92 -13.97 8.36
C LYS A 351 -10.95 -12.93 8.78
N SER A 352 -11.11 -12.67 10.07
CA SER A 352 -12.06 -11.66 10.56
C SER A 352 -11.62 -10.25 10.15
N VAL A 353 -10.33 -9.95 10.26
CA VAL A 353 -9.76 -8.68 9.82
C VAL A 353 -9.80 -8.55 8.29
N GLN A 354 -9.41 -9.60 7.55
CA GLN A 354 -9.48 -9.63 6.07
C GLN A 354 -10.89 -9.39 5.54
N ASN A 355 -11.91 -9.89 6.23
CA ASN A 355 -13.33 -9.72 5.88
C ASN A 355 -13.90 -8.36 6.30
N ASN A 356 -13.08 -7.43 6.80
CA ASN A 356 -13.50 -6.13 7.33
C ASN A 356 -14.50 -6.22 8.50
N GLU A 357 -14.45 -7.29 9.28
CA GLU A 357 -15.26 -7.43 10.52
C GLU A 357 -14.69 -6.56 11.64
N TYR A 358 -13.37 -6.29 11.62
CA TYR A 358 -12.71 -5.38 12.54
C TYR A 358 -13.14 -3.93 12.26
N LYS A 359 -13.65 -3.24 13.29
CA LYS A 359 -14.11 -1.86 13.18
C LYS A 359 -13.29 -0.95 14.08
N LEU A 360 -12.85 0.19 13.52
CA LEU A 360 -12.18 1.20 14.31
C LEU A 360 -13.19 1.94 15.20
N PRO A 361 -12.96 2.01 16.52
CA PRO A 361 -13.80 2.79 17.42
C PRO A 361 -13.64 4.30 17.14
N GLU A 362 -14.68 5.06 17.52
CA GLU A 362 -14.65 6.51 17.42
C GLU A 362 -13.95 7.10 18.65
N PRO A 363 -12.94 7.97 18.48
CA PRO A 363 -12.35 8.72 19.55
C PRO A 363 -13.37 9.66 20.23
N LYS A 364 -13.36 9.69 21.54
CA LYS A 364 -14.22 10.57 22.36
C LYS A 364 -13.35 11.51 23.18
N PRO A 365 -13.81 12.76 23.41
CA PRO A 365 -13.09 13.65 24.33
C PRO A 365 -12.85 12.95 25.68
N PHE A 366 -11.63 13.08 26.16
CA PHE A 366 -11.20 12.54 27.45
C PHE A 366 -11.12 13.69 28.44
N SER A 367 -11.85 13.61 29.53
CA SER A 367 -11.70 14.48 30.71
C SER A 367 -10.96 13.71 31.78
N GLN A 368 -9.87 14.30 32.26
CA GLN A 368 -9.14 13.79 33.43
C GLN A 368 -9.99 13.78 34.69
#